data_6d7c99c621d52b672d2e568fc4ecf806
#
_entry.id   6d7c99c621d52b672d2e568fc4ecf806
#
_cell.length_a   1.000
_cell.length_b   1.000
_cell.length_c   1.000
_cell.angle_alpha   90.00
_cell.angle_beta   90.00
_cell.angle_gamma   90.00
#
_symmetry.space_group_name_H-M   'P 1'
#
loop_
_entity.id
_entity.type
_entity.pdbx_description
1 polymer ?
#
loop_
_entity_poly.entity_id
_entity_poly.type
_entity_poly.pdbx_seq_one_letter_code
_entity_poly.pdbx_strand_id
1 'polypeptide(L)'
;MIVVFGSLVLLSIIINIAIIASNGGFDNPARSITIPKEQDLWSPSSRIHDGDEFLYNLTISNGNKNIDNYLINILFRNSSGYWNTEFIISNESKSTKISTQLSKSNLLMKEKQVKNQKYIDILDSSILQIKDIAREPKYLIIGAKWDSINTGILNVPIKISSKEYLSSKVGELETFVLSYKVKNLSSNIWISKNLPLPVKAQIYDEEDKLKYKYDILSLNRHIK
;
A
#
# COMPACT_ATOMS: atom_id res chain seq x y z
N MET A 1 -60.70 -34.95 7.76
CA MET A 1 -59.26 -35.26 7.57
C MET A 1 -58.39 -34.02 7.23
N ILE A 2 -58.94 -32.88 6.86
CA ILE A 2 -58.21 -31.64 6.50
C ILE A 2 -57.75 -30.85 7.73
N VAL A 3 -58.44 -30.92 8.87
CA VAL A 3 -58.14 -30.15 10.10
C VAL A 3 -56.87 -30.66 10.82
N VAL A 4 -56.55 -31.97 10.71
CA VAL A 4 -55.39 -32.58 11.38
C VAL A 4 -54.07 -32.21 10.67
N PHE A 5 -54.08 -32.00 9.36
CA PHE A 5 -52.90 -31.62 8.61
C PHE A 5 -52.48 -30.14 8.86
N GLY A 6 -53.47 -29.24 9.06
CA GLY A 6 -53.19 -27.85 9.35
C GLY A 6 -52.52 -27.63 10.71
N SER A 7 -52.91 -28.41 11.75
CA SER A 7 -52.31 -28.30 13.07
C SER A 7 -50.87 -28.85 13.13
N LEU A 8 -50.52 -29.87 12.35
CA LEU A 8 -49.16 -30.42 12.30
C LEU A 8 -48.16 -29.46 11.61
N VAL A 9 -48.59 -28.79 10.54
CA VAL A 9 -47.76 -27.77 9.86
C VAL A 9 -47.53 -26.57 10.77
N LEU A 10 -48.55 -26.09 11.48
CA LEU A 10 -48.39 -24.97 12.43
C LEU A 10 -47.47 -25.33 13.60
N LEU A 11 -47.52 -26.55 14.14
CA LEU A 11 -46.66 -27.01 15.18
C LEU A 11 -45.21 -27.12 14.72
N SER A 12 -44.94 -27.56 13.49
CA SER A 12 -43.59 -27.65 12.93
C SER A 12 -42.96 -26.25 12.70
N ILE A 13 -43.74 -25.24 12.36
CA ILE A 13 -43.28 -23.86 12.21
C ILE A 13 -42.95 -23.26 13.57
N ILE A 14 -43.78 -23.50 14.58
CA ILE A 14 -43.54 -23.01 15.96
C ILE A 14 -42.30 -23.66 16.56
N ILE A 15 -42.07 -24.96 16.35
CA ILE A 15 -40.90 -25.67 16.82
C ILE A 15 -39.62 -25.14 16.14
N ASN A 16 -39.66 -24.87 14.84
CA ASN A 16 -38.51 -24.27 14.15
C ASN A 16 -38.17 -22.85 14.64
N ILE A 17 -39.19 -22.03 14.89
CA ILE A 17 -38.98 -20.68 15.47
C ILE A 17 -38.45 -20.79 16.89
N ALA A 18 -38.93 -21.73 17.71
CA ALA A 18 -38.42 -21.95 19.07
C ALA A 18 -36.96 -22.45 19.07
N ILE A 19 -36.57 -23.32 18.12
CA ILE A 19 -35.19 -23.80 17.97
C ILE A 19 -34.25 -22.65 17.55
N ILE A 20 -34.71 -21.76 16.66
CA ILE A 20 -33.95 -20.57 16.25
C ILE A 20 -33.80 -19.60 17.43
N ALA A 21 -34.83 -19.45 18.27
CA ALA A 21 -34.78 -18.59 19.46
C ALA A 21 -33.98 -19.17 20.62
N SER A 22 -33.90 -20.51 20.75
CA SER A 22 -33.17 -21.20 21.83
C SER A 22 -31.69 -21.46 21.50
N ASN A 23 -31.31 -21.46 20.22
CA ASN A 23 -29.92 -21.57 19.79
C ASN A 23 -29.21 -20.20 19.78
N GLY A 24 -29.27 -19.51 20.94
CA GLY A 24 -28.56 -18.27 21.15
C GLY A 24 -28.89 -17.28 20.05
N GLY A 25 -29.74 -16.35 20.39
CA GLY A 25 -30.10 -15.27 19.48
C GLY A 25 -28.91 -14.74 18.72
N PHE A 26 -29.19 -14.10 17.63
CA PHE A 26 -28.22 -13.38 16.82
C PHE A 26 -27.22 -12.62 17.70
N ASP A 27 -26.29 -13.34 18.29
CA ASP A 27 -25.02 -12.81 18.74
C ASP A 27 -24.30 -12.40 17.46
N ASN A 28 -24.78 -11.30 16.86
CA ASN A 28 -23.91 -10.45 16.12
C ASN A 28 -22.84 -10.04 17.15
N PRO A 29 -21.62 -10.61 17.11
CA PRO A 29 -20.55 -10.07 17.91
C PRO A 29 -20.56 -8.61 17.52
N ALA A 30 -20.92 -7.73 18.44
CA ALA A 30 -20.90 -6.30 18.23
C ALA A 30 -19.51 -6.04 17.64
N ARG A 31 -19.45 -5.85 16.31
CA ARG A 31 -18.19 -5.50 15.64
C ARG A 31 -17.83 -4.21 16.34
N SER A 32 -16.85 -4.29 17.22
CA SER A 32 -16.32 -3.11 17.89
C SER A 32 -15.90 -2.19 16.75
N ILE A 33 -16.72 -1.19 16.46
CA ILE A 33 -16.38 -0.16 15.49
C ILE A 33 -15.23 0.59 16.15
N THR A 34 -14.02 0.22 15.77
CA THR A 34 -12.83 0.96 16.20
C THR A 34 -12.90 2.31 15.51
N ILE A 35 -13.22 3.34 16.29
CA ILE A 35 -13.22 4.72 15.78
C ILE A 35 -11.79 5.07 15.44
N PRO A 36 -11.47 5.39 14.16
CA PRO A 36 -10.13 5.76 13.75
C PRO A 36 -9.67 6.99 14.54
N LYS A 37 -8.45 6.97 15.03
CA LYS A 37 -7.82 8.10 15.70
C LYS A 37 -6.98 8.87 14.68
N GLU A 38 -6.84 10.17 14.86
CA GLU A 38 -6.00 11.02 13.99
C GLU A 38 -4.54 10.50 13.91
N GLN A 39 -4.04 9.93 15.00
CA GLN A 39 -2.72 9.28 15.04
C GLN A 39 -2.56 8.06 14.12
N ASP A 40 -3.66 7.51 13.60
CA ASP A 40 -3.66 6.38 12.67
C ASP A 40 -3.66 6.86 11.19
N LEU A 41 -3.67 8.16 10.96
CA LEU A 41 -3.51 8.74 9.64
C LEU A 41 -2.06 8.63 9.16
N TRP A 42 -1.91 8.29 7.90
CA TRP A 42 -0.65 8.24 7.20
C TRP A 42 -0.74 8.97 5.86
N SER A 43 0.33 9.66 5.50
CA SER A 43 0.52 10.23 4.16
C SER A 43 1.98 10.11 3.74
N PRO A 44 2.26 10.01 2.42
CA PRO A 44 3.61 9.74 1.91
C PRO A 44 4.64 10.83 2.15
N SER A 45 4.26 12.00 2.67
CA SER A 45 5.20 13.10 2.91
C SER A 45 5.31 13.51 4.37
N SER A 46 4.39 13.03 5.22
CA SER A 46 4.16 13.57 6.57
C SER A 46 5.31 13.42 7.56
N ARG A 47 6.34 12.65 7.22
CA ARG A 47 7.45 12.32 8.14
C ARG A 47 8.82 12.42 7.49
N ILE A 48 8.90 13.16 6.40
CA ILE A 48 10.19 13.50 5.79
C ILE A 48 10.80 14.66 6.57
N HIS A 49 12.07 14.54 6.90
CA HIS A 49 12.87 15.60 7.53
C HIS A 49 13.97 16.05 6.56
N ASP A 50 14.49 17.25 6.82
CA ASP A 50 15.62 17.77 6.06
C ASP A 50 16.84 16.87 6.23
N GLY A 51 17.39 16.41 5.13
CA GLY A 51 18.51 15.49 5.09
C GLY A 51 18.16 14.01 5.18
N ASP A 52 16.88 13.65 5.26
CA ASP A 52 16.49 12.23 5.19
C ASP A 52 16.97 11.59 3.87
N GLU A 53 17.63 10.45 4.00
CA GLU A 53 18.19 9.69 2.88
C GLU A 53 17.72 8.24 2.94
N PHE A 54 17.11 7.78 1.85
CA PHE A 54 16.56 6.43 1.71
C PHE A 54 17.29 5.68 0.62
N LEU A 55 17.75 4.47 0.89
CA LEU A 55 18.31 3.57 -0.10
C LEU A 55 17.39 2.38 -0.33
N TYR A 56 17.05 2.14 -1.59
CA TYR A 56 16.23 1.00 -2.02
C TYR A 56 16.96 0.09 -2.99
N ASN A 57 16.66 -1.20 -2.90
CA ASN A 57 16.91 -2.15 -3.98
C ASN A 57 15.62 -2.37 -4.75
N LEU A 58 15.59 -2.03 -6.03
CA LEU A 58 14.44 -2.18 -6.91
C LEU A 58 14.77 -3.18 -8.02
N THR A 59 13.92 -4.18 -8.18
CA THR A 59 13.94 -5.15 -9.26
C THR A 59 12.72 -4.93 -10.15
N ILE A 60 12.93 -4.76 -11.47
CA ILE A 60 11.86 -4.62 -12.47
C ILE A 60 11.95 -5.78 -13.44
N SER A 61 10.81 -6.39 -13.75
CA SER A 61 10.70 -7.42 -14.78
C SER A 61 10.16 -6.82 -16.08
N ASN A 62 10.90 -6.95 -17.16
CA ASN A 62 10.53 -6.43 -18.49
C ASN A 62 9.85 -7.52 -19.35
N GLY A 63 9.01 -8.37 -18.76
CA GLY A 63 8.14 -9.34 -19.45
C GLY A 63 8.85 -10.54 -20.10
N ASN A 64 9.98 -10.35 -20.76
CA ASN A 64 10.69 -11.37 -21.56
C ASN A 64 11.92 -11.95 -20.87
N LYS A 65 11.85 -12.32 -19.58
CA LYS A 65 12.96 -12.86 -18.77
C LYS A 65 14.09 -11.86 -18.44
N ASN A 66 14.01 -10.61 -18.90
CA ASN A 66 14.98 -9.60 -18.52
C ASN A 66 14.58 -8.99 -17.18
N ILE A 67 15.48 -9.09 -16.22
CA ILE A 67 15.32 -8.52 -14.89
C ILE A 67 16.36 -7.40 -14.77
N ASP A 68 15.88 -6.19 -14.56
CA ASP A 68 16.72 -5.03 -14.26
C ASP A 68 16.77 -4.80 -12.75
N ASN A 69 17.95 -4.68 -12.19
CA ASN A 69 18.15 -4.34 -10.78
C ASN A 69 18.73 -2.93 -10.66
N TYR A 70 18.15 -2.14 -9.76
CA TYR A 70 18.55 -0.78 -9.48
C TYR A 70 18.78 -0.57 -7.99
N LEU A 71 19.86 0.13 -7.66
CA LEU A 71 19.99 0.80 -6.37
C LEU A 71 19.50 2.24 -6.53
N ILE A 72 18.55 2.64 -5.69
CA ILE A 72 17.94 3.96 -5.75
C ILE A 72 18.17 4.66 -4.42
N ASN A 73 18.98 5.71 -4.45
CA ASN A 73 19.17 6.61 -3.32
C ASN A 73 18.27 7.84 -3.50
N ILE A 74 17.53 8.20 -2.46
CA ILE A 74 16.59 9.33 -2.44
C ILE A 74 16.99 10.24 -1.27
N LEU A 75 17.47 11.45 -1.58
CA LEU A 75 17.83 12.47 -0.61
C LEU A 75 16.84 13.63 -0.64
N PHE A 76 16.28 13.97 0.51
CA PHE A 76 15.36 15.09 0.67
C PHE A 76 16.05 16.29 1.32
N ARG A 77 15.90 17.47 0.70
CA ARG A 77 16.35 18.75 1.26
C ARG A 77 15.18 19.70 1.39
N ASN A 78 15.06 20.32 2.55
CA ASN A 78 13.97 21.25 2.83
C ASN A 78 14.04 22.49 1.93
N SER A 79 12.90 22.88 1.37
CA SER A 79 12.71 24.10 0.60
C SER A 79 11.31 24.65 0.87
N SER A 80 11.07 25.92 0.54
CA SER A 80 9.76 26.55 0.74
C SER A 80 8.68 25.86 -0.09
N GLY A 81 7.72 25.18 0.57
CA GLY A 81 6.61 24.47 -0.06
C GLY A 81 6.95 23.15 -0.77
N TYR A 82 8.24 22.85 -0.95
CA TYR A 82 8.71 21.66 -1.68
C TYR A 82 9.84 20.97 -0.95
N TRP A 83 10.10 19.71 -1.34
CA TRP A 83 11.34 19.00 -1.10
C TRP A 83 12.21 19.11 -2.35
N ASN A 84 13.39 19.72 -2.25
CA ASN A 84 14.43 19.54 -3.27
C ASN A 84 14.95 18.12 -3.12
N THR A 85 14.59 17.27 -4.07
CA THR A 85 14.83 15.83 -3.99
C THR A 85 15.87 15.44 -5.02
N GLU A 86 16.86 14.68 -4.58
CA GLU A 86 17.88 14.11 -5.42
C GLU A 86 17.69 12.59 -5.47
N PHE A 87 17.60 12.05 -6.67
CA PHE A 87 17.58 10.61 -6.93
C PHE A 87 18.90 10.22 -7.57
N ILE A 88 19.60 9.24 -7.00
CA ILE A 88 20.73 8.57 -7.62
C ILE A 88 20.30 7.16 -7.94
N ILE A 89 20.15 6.85 -9.23
CA ILE A 89 19.69 5.56 -9.72
C ILE A 89 20.88 4.85 -10.37
N SER A 90 21.29 3.76 -9.80
CA SER A 90 22.43 2.98 -10.26
C SER A 90 22.01 1.56 -10.63
N ASN A 91 22.51 1.08 -11.75
CA ASN A 91 22.51 -0.34 -12.11
C ASN A 91 23.98 -0.77 -12.31
N GLU A 92 24.20 -2.03 -12.69
CA GLU A 92 25.55 -2.62 -12.81
C GLU A 92 26.55 -1.80 -13.65
N SER A 93 26.07 -1.04 -14.63
CA SER A 93 26.92 -0.37 -15.61
C SER A 93 26.87 1.16 -15.57
N LYS A 94 25.86 1.74 -14.90
CA LYS A 94 25.61 3.18 -14.99
C LYS A 94 24.95 3.73 -13.73
N SER A 95 25.35 4.94 -13.35
CA SER A 95 24.67 5.76 -12.36
C SER A 95 24.13 7.04 -13.00
N THR A 96 22.91 7.40 -12.66
CA THR A 96 22.23 8.60 -13.15
C THR A 96 21.69 9.39 -11.97
N LYS A 97 22.03 10.68 -11.93
CA LYS A 97 21.53 11.63 -10.95
C LYS A 97 20.40 12.46 -11.55
N ILE A 98 19.30 12.56 -10.79
CA ILE A 98 18.13 13.37 -11.14
C ILE A 98 17.83 14.26 -9.93
N SER A 99 17.71 15.57 -10.17
CA SER A 99 17.29 16.52 -9.15
C SER A 99 15.94 17.11 -9.55
N THR A 100 14.97 17.11 -8.64
CA THR A 100 13.62 17.63 -8.90
C THR A 100 13.02 18.20 -7.60
N GLN A 101 11.89 18.87 -7.73
CA GLN A 101 11.09 19.35 -6.59
C GLN A 101 9.84 18.50 -6.44
N LEU A 102 9.66 17.93 -5.24
CA LEU A 102 8.45 17.19 -4.86
C LEU A 102 7.61 18.04 -3.89
N SER A 103 6.32 18.08 -4.11
CA SER A 103 5.38 18.75 -3.20
C SER A 103 5.47 18.13 -1.79
N LYS A 104 5.48 18.97 -0.75
CA LYS A 104 5.48 18.51 0.64
C LYS A 104 4.17 17.86 1.06
N SER A 105 3.07 18.13 0.37
CA SER A 105 1.77 17.57 0.72
C SER A 105 1.56 16.16 0.20
N ASN A 106 2.07 15.84 -1.01
CA ASN A 106 1.71 14.59 -1.70
C ASN A 106 2.81 14.01 -2.60
N LEU A 107 4.05 14.52 -2.55
CA LEU A 107 5.20 14.08 -3.37
C LEU A 107 5.01 14.18 -4.90
N LEU A 108 4.05 14.97 -5.37
CA LEU A 108 3.93 15.24 -6.80
C LEU A 108 5.12 16.07 -7.28
N MET A 109 5.66 15.69 -8.43
CA MET A 109 6.73 16.47 -9.09
C MET A 109 6.19 17.80 -9.58
N LYS A 110 6.88 18.90 -9.27
CA LYS A 110 6.50 20.25 -9.71
C LYS A 110 6.60 20.42 -11.23
N GLU A 111 7.64 19.84 -11.83
CA GLU A 111 7.88 19.90 -13.25
C GLU A 111 8.30 18.52 -13.78
N LYS A 112 7.70 18.09 -14.89
CA LYS A 112 8.16 16.87 -15.58
C LYS A 112 9.47 17.19 -16.31
N GLN A 113 10.55 16.54 -15.86
CA GLN A 113 11.83 16.63 -16.54
C GLN A 113 11.81 15.74 -17.78
N VAL A 114 11.94 16.33 -18.96
CA VAL A 114 12.06 15.58 -20.23
C VAL A 114 13.36 14.78 -20.30
N LYS A 115 14.43 15.31 -19.68
CA LYS A 115 15.71 14.61 -19.58
C LYS A 115 15.61 13.49 -18.55
N ASN A 116 16.05 12.28 -18.91
CA ASN A 116 15.99 11.07 -18.06
C ASN A 116 14.56 10.52 -17.79
N GLN A 117 13.64 10.75 -18.71
CA GLN A 117 12.23 10.32 -18.58
C GLN A 117 12.09 8.85 -18.18
N LYS A 118 12.89 7.93 -18.78
CA LYS A 118 12.88 6.50 -18.41
C LYS A 118 13.05 6.26 -16.91
N TYR A 119 13.96 6.98 -16.26
CA TYR A 119 14.21 6.80 -14.82
C TYR A 119 13.14 7.45 -13.95
N ILE A 120 12.55 8.55 -14.43
CA ILE A 120 11.39 9.18 -13.77
C ILE A 120 10.19 8.23 -13.82
N ASP A 121 9.92 7.61 -14.95
CA ASP A 121 8.85 6.63 -15.11
C ASP A 121 9.06 5.41 -14.20
N ILE A 122 10.30 4.96 -14.03
CA ILE A 122 10.66 3.89 -13.09
C ILE A 122 10.31 4.31 -11.66
N LEU A 123 10.71 5.51 -11.22
CA LEU A 123 10.42 6.01 -9.87
C LEU A 123 8.91 6.17 -9.64
N ASP A 124 8.22 6.80 -10.58
CA ASP A 124 6.77 7.07 -10.51
C ASP A 124 5.95 5.79 -10.50
N SER A 125 6.34 4.79 -11.29
CA SER A 125 5.63 3.51 -11.37
C SER A 125 6.04 2.51 -10.27
N SER A 126 6.98 2.85 -9.39
CA SER A 126 7.45 1.98 -8.31
C SER A 126 7.38 2.67 -6.93
N ILE A 127 8.52 3.15 -6.41
CA ILE A 127 8.61 3.68 -5.03
C ILE A 127 7.67 4.88 -4.81
N LEU A 128 7.56 5.78 -5.79
CA LEU A 128 6.69 6.95 -5.71
C LEU A 128 5.23 6.68 -6.10
N GLN A 129 4.88 5.49 -6.58
CA GLN A 129 3.48 5.14 -6.92
C GLN A 129 2.54 5.33 -5.73
N ILE A 130 3.04 5.20 -4.52
CA ILE A 130 2.26 5.39 -3.31
C ILE A 130 1.58 6.78 -3.23
N LYS A 131 2.14 7.82 -3.86
CA LYS A 131 1.55 9.15 -3.92
C LYS A 131 0.21 9.16 -4.68
N ASP A 132 0.06 8.27 -5.67
CA ASP A 132 -1.16 8.15 -6.46
C ASP A 132 -2.24 7.37 -5.72
N ILE A 133 -1.84 6.41 -4.88
CA ILE A 133 -2.73 5.60 -4.02
C ILE A 133 -3.16 6.38 -2.78
N ALA A 134 -2.28 7.22 -2.22
CA ALA A 134 -2.52 7.98 -1.00
C ALA A 134 -2.45 9.50 -1.26
N ARG A 135 -3.24 10.00 -2.22
CA ARG A 135 -3.31 11.43 -2.60
C ARG A 135 -3.69 12.34 -1.43
N GLU A 136 -4.38 11.81 -0.46
CA GLU A 136 -4.77 12.43 0.80
C GLU A 136 -4.42 11.49 1.97
N PRO A 137 -4.38 11.99 3.22
CA PRO A 137 -4.11 11.14 4.38
C PRO A 137 -5.08 9.96 4.46
N LYS A 138 -4.57 8.77 4.71
CA LYS A 138 -5.31 7.51 4.76
C LYS A 138 -5.15 6.83 6.12
N TYR A 139 -6.19 6.14 6.58
CA TYR A 139 -6.14 5.39 7.82
C TYR A 139 -5.39 4.07 7.66
N LEU A 140 -4.46 3.80 8.59
CA LEU A 140 -3.76 2.52 8.74
C LEU A 140 -4.58 1.57 9.61
N ILE A 141 -5.72 1.12 9.09
CA ILE A 141 -6.65 0.21 9.79
C ILE A 141 -6.97 -0.97 8.86
N ILE A 142 -6.91 -2.20 9.41
CA ILE A 142 -7.23 -3.41 8.65
C ILE A 142 -8.65 -3.29 8.08
N GLY A 143 -8.77 -3.54 6.78
CA GLY A 143 -10.01 -3.40 6.01
C GLY A 143 -10.24 -2.02 5.40
N ALA A 144 -9.47 -0.98 5.80
CA ALA A 144 -9.58 0.35 5.21
C ALA A 144 -9.27 0.30 3.71
N LYS A 145 -10.19 0.81 2.89
CA LYS A 145 -10.01 0.97 1.45
C LYS A 145 -9.34 2.30 1.17
N TRP A 146 -8.23 2.28 0.44
CA TRP A 146 -7.45 3.48 0.12
C TRP A 146 -7.79 4.04 -1.25
N ASP A 147 -7.85 3.16 -2.26
CA ASP A 147 -8.14 3.51 -3.65
C ASP A 147 -8.60 2.27 -4.43
N SER A 148 -8.59 2.35 -5.75
CA SER A 148 -8.82 1.21 -6.64
C SER A 148 -7.93 1.31 -7.88
N ILE A 149 -7.52 0.15 -8.40
CA ILE A 149 -6.83 0.03 -9.68
C ILE A 149 -7.87 -0.27 -10.75
N ASN A 150 -7.90 0.55 -11.78
CA ASN A 150 -8.71 0.30 -12.97
C ASN A 150 -7.91 -0.57 -13.94
N THR A 151 -8.40 -1.79 -14.19
CA THR A 151 -7.82 -2.73 -15.18
C THR A 151 -8.47 -2.61 -16.54
N GLY A 152 -9.29 -1.57 -16.77
CA GLY A 152 -10.11 -1.42 -17.98
C GLY A 152 -11.42 -2.22 -17.95
N ILE A 153 -11.48 -3.33 -17.23
CA ILE A 153 -12.66 -4.18 -17.08
C ILE A 153 -13.24 -4.07 -15.67
N LEU A 154 -12.39 -3.99 -14.66
CA LEU A 154 -12.77 -4.02 -13.25
C LEU A 154 -12.03 -2.92 -12.47
N ASN A 155 -12.71 -2.34 -11.49
CA ASN A 155 -12.10 -1.53 -10.44
C ASN A 155 -11.75 -2.42 -9.25
N VAL A 156 -10.47 -2.75 -9.10
CA VAL A 156 -9.94 -3.60 -8.03
C VAL A 156 -9.60 -2.73 -6.82
N PRO A 157 -10.27 -2.94 -5.67
CA PRO A 157 -10.01 -2.12 -4.48
C PRO A 157 -8.63 -2.43 -3.89
N ILE A 158 -7.91 -1.37 -3.55
CA ILE A 158 -6.68 -1.41 -2.75
C ILE A 158 -7.07 -1.21 -1.29
N LYS A 159 -6.72 -2.14 -0.41
CA LYS A 159 -7.09 -2.11 1.01
C LYS A 159 -5.97 -2.60 1.92
N ILE A 160 -5.99 -2.15 3.17
CA ILE A 160 -5.16 -2.75 4.21
C ILE A 160 -5.68 -4.16 4.52
N SER A 161 -4.89 -5.18 4.20
CA SER A 161 -5.25 -6.59 4.37
C SER A 161 -4.82 -7.15 5.73
N SER A 162 -3.66 -6.71 6.21
CA SER A 162 -3.08 -7.20 7.46
C SER A 162 -2.16 -6.16 8.11
N LYS A 163 -1.77 -6.44 9.33
CA LYS A 163 -0.70 -5.78 10.08
C LYS A 163 0.29 -6.86 10.48
N GLU A 164 1.57 -6.62 10.23
CA GLU A 164 2.63 -7.59 10.52
C GLU A 164 3.95 -6.90 10.90
N TYR A 165 4.84 -7.66 11.52
CA TYR A 165 6.21 -7.25 11.78
C TYR A 165 7.11 -7.72 10.64
N LEU A 166 7.79 -6.76 10.02
CA LEU A 166 8.73 -7.01 8.93
C LEU A 166 10.17 -6.84 9.44
N SER A 167 10.95 -7.92 9.39
CA SER A 167 12.40 -7.83 9.55
C SER A 167 13.02 -7.26 8.28
N SER A 168 13.63 -6.10 8.38
CA SER A 168 14.22 -5.39 7.25
C SER A 168 15.66 -4.98 7.56
N LYS A 169 16.38 -4.47 6.57
CA LYS A 169 17.74 -3.94 6.76
C LYS A 169 17.79 -2.71 7.67
N VAL A 170 16.66 -2.01 7.83
CA VAL A 170 16.54 -0.86 8.74
C VAL A 170 15.98 -1.22 10.11
N GLY A 171 15.86 -2.53 10.41
CA GLY A 171 15.39 -3.07 11.68
C GLY A 171 14.02 -3.74 11.61
N GLU A 172 13.49 -4.09 12.79
CA GLU A 172 12.13 -4.62 12.95
C GLU A 172 11.11 -3.49 12.82
N LEU A 173 10.21 -3.61 11.86
CA LEU A 173 9.19 -2.59 11.58
C LEU A 173 7.79 -3.17 11.71
N GLU A 174 6.95 -2.51 12.50
CA GLU A 174 5.52 -2.71 12.43
C GLU A 174 5.00 -2.14 11.11
N THR A 175 4.36 -2.99 10.29
CA THR A 175 3.90 -2.62 8.96
C THR A 175 2.43 -2.98 8.77
N PHE A 176 1.79 -2.20 7.92
CA PHE A 176 0.46 -2.44 7.37
C PHE A 176 0.61 -2.84 5.91
N VAL A 177 -0.02 -3.96 5.54
CA VAL A 177 0.06 -4.49 4.18
C VAL A 177 -1.10 -3.97 3.37
N LEU A 178 -0.79 -3.09 2.44
CA LEU A 178 -1.73 -2.58 1.46
C LEU A 178 -1.77 -3.56 0.29
N SER A 179 -2.92 -4.19 0.05
CA SER A 179 -3.04 -5.30 -0.91
C SER A 179 -4.14 -5.06 -1.94
N TYR A 180 -3.89 -5.57 -3.13
CA TYR A 180 -4.91 -5.76 -4.17
C TYR A 180 -4.62 -7.02 -4.99
N LYS A 181 -5.63 -7.56 -5.66
CA LYS A 181 -5.51 -8.78 -6.44
C LYS A 181 -6.26 -8.61 -7.77
N VAL A 182 -5.51 -8.59 -8.87
CA VAL A 182 -6.11 -8.45 -10.21
C VAL A 182 -6.54 -9.82 -10.75
N LYS A 183 -5.73 -10.85 -10.58
CA LYS A 183 -6.03 -12.21 -11.04
C LYS A 183 -5.84 -13.24 -9.92
N ASN A 184 -4.75 -13.99 -9.90
CA ASN A 184 -4.50 -15.02 -8.90
C ASN A 184 -3.54 -14.56 -7.81
N LEU A 185 -2.53 -13.78 -8.15
CA LEU A 185 -1.53 -13.30 -7.20
C LEU A 185 -1.93 -11.96 -6.59
N SER A 186 -1.62 -11.81 -5.31
CA SER A 186 -1.82 -10.56 -4.58
C SER A 186 -0.59 -9.67 -4.69
N SER A 187 -0.81 -8.47 -5.17
CA SER A 187 0.16 -7.37 -5.09
C SER A 187 0.12 -6.74 -3.70
N ASN A 188 1.28 -6.52 -3.10
CA ASN A 188 1.40 -6.04 -1.73
C ASN A 188 2.39 -4.89 -1.63
N ILE A 189 2.06 -3.90 -0.78
CA ILE A 189 2.92 -2.78 -0.40
C ILE A 189 2.93 -2.70 1.13
N TRP A 190 4.11 -2.73 1.74
CA TRP A 190 4.30 -2.65 3.19
C TRP A 190 4.59 -1.22 3.60
N ILE A 191 3.76 -0.68 4.47
CA ILE A 191 3.82 0.70 4.95
C ILE A 191 4.02 0.69 6.45
N SER A 192 5.03 1.37 6.94
CA SER A 192 5.21 1.59 8.37
C SER A 192 4.63 2.95 8.77
N LYS A 193 3.96 2.98 9.93
CA LYS A 193 3.40 4.21 10.50
C LYS A 193 4.47 5.30 10.69
N ASN A 194 5.70 4.89 10.94
CA ASN A 194 6.81 5.79 11.28
C ASN A 194 7.65 6.24 10.08
N LEU A 195 7.34 5.75 8.87
CA LEU A 195 8.10 6.07 7.66
C LEU A 195 7.22 6.75 6.61
N PRO A 196 7.77 7.75 5.90
CA PRO A 196 7.02 8.50 4.89
C PRO A 196 6.85 7.75 3.56
N LEU A 197 7.70 6.77 3.31
CA LEU A 197 7.71 5.95 2.10
C LEU A 197 7.51 4.48 2.46
N PRO A 198 6.94 3.67 1.56
CA PRO A 198 6.81 2.24 1.77
C PRO A 198 8.17 1.56 1.97
N VAL A 199 8.20 0.55 2.82
CA VAL A 199 9.44 -0.19 3.14
C VAL A 199 9.71 -1.33 2.18
N LYS A 200 8.66 -1.86 1.57
CA LYS A 200 8.72 -2.98 0.65
C LYS A 200 7.53 -2.96 -0.29
N ALA A 201 7.69 -3.47 -1.50
CA ALA A 201 6.57 -3.84 -2.37
C ALA A 201 6.89 -5.07 -3.20
N GLN A 202 5.83 -5.77 -3.60
CA GLN A 202 5.85 -6.85 -4.56
C GLN A 202 4.58 -6.78 -5.39
N ILE A 203 4.73 -6.41 -6.65
CA ILE A 203 3.62 -6.09 -7.55
C ILE A 203 3.62 -7.02 -8.74
N TYR A 204 2.45 -7.56 -9.04
CA TYR A 204 2.20 -8.46 -10.17
C TYR A 204 1.33 -7.77 -11.22
N ASP A 205 1.52 -8.17 -12.47
CA ASP A 205 0.69 -7.73 -13.59
C ASP A 205 -0.57 -8.61 -13.77
N GLU A 206 -1.33 -8.34 -14.84
CA GLU A 206 -2.56 -9.06 -15.17
C GLU A 206 -2.32 -10.51 -15.63
N GLU A 207 -1.07 -10.90 -15.87
CA GLU A 207 -0.69 -12.28 -16.22
C GLU A 207 -0.09 -13.05 -15.04
N ASP A 208 -0.18 -12.51 -13.81
CA ASP A 208 0.47 -13.04 -12.59
C ASP A 208 2.01 -13.07 -12.68
N LYS A 209 2.59 -12.25 -13.54
CA LYS A 209 4.05 -12.09 -13.62
C LYS A 209 4.50 -10.97 -12.69
N LEU A 210 5.67 -11.13 -12.07
CA LEU A 210 6.27 -10.06 -11.28
C LEU A 210 6.50 -8.84 -12.19
N LYS A 211 5.85 -7.71 -11.87
CA LYS A 211 6.07 -6.44 -12.54
C LYS A 211 7.27 -5.73 -11.94
N TYR A 212 7.27 -5.57 -10.60
CA TYR A 212 8.42 -5.08 -9.85
C TYR A 212 8.34 -5.51 -8.38
N LYS A 213 9.49 -5.46 -7.73
CA LYS A 213 9.60 -5.53 -6.27
C LYS A 213 10.69 -4.58 -5.80
N TYR A 214 10.54 -4.06 -4.58
CA TYR A 214 11.60 -3.31 -3.91
C TYR A 214 11.61 -3.57 -2.41
N ASP A 215 12.78 -3.36 -1.81
CA ASP A 215 13.01 -3.38 -0.38
C ASP A 215 13.87 -2.18 0.02
N ILE A 216 13.56 -1.56 1.18
CA ILE A 216 14.42 -0.56 1.78
C ILE A 216 15.69 -1.22 2.33
N LEU A 217 16.86 -0.65 1.99
CA LEU A 217 18.16 -1.13 2.46
C LEU A 217 18.72 -0.30 3.60
N SER A 218 18.53 1.01 3.57
CA SER A 218 18.94 1.90 4.65
C SER A 218 18.09 3.16 4.71
N LEU A 219 18.07 3.76 5.89
CA LEU A 219 17.47 5.05 6.18
C LEU A 219 18.45 5.81 7.10
N ASN A 220 18.98 6.91 6.58
CA ASN A 220 19.77 7.85 7.36
C ASN A 220 18.90 9.06 7.69
N ARG A 221 18.69 9.31 8.98
CA ARG A 221 18.00 10.50 9.49
C ARG A 221 18.97 11.41 10.21
N HIS A 222 19.04 12.63 9.76
CA HIS A 222 19.72 13.67 10.51
C HIS A 222 18.75 14.27 11.53
N ILE A 223 18.61 13.60 12.69
CA ILE A 223 17.87 14.16 13.83
C ILE A 223 18.73 15.30 14.38
N LYS A 224 18.29 16.55 14.17
CA LYS A 224 18.88 17.72 14.82
C LYS A 224 18.37 17.84 16.24
#